data_3295fa3614856ec1f27eeccd7e17e337
#
_entry.id   3295fa3614856ec1f27eeccd7e17e337
#
_cell.length_a   1.000
_cell.length_b   1.000
_cell.length_c   1.000
_cell.angle_alpha   90.00
_cell.angle_beta   90.00
_cell.angle_gamma   90.00
#
_symmetry.space_group_name_H-M   'P 1'
#
loop_
_entity.id
_entity.type
_entity.pdbx_description
1 polymer ?
#
loop_
_entity_poly.entity_id
_entity_poly.type
_entity_poly.pdbx_seq_one_letter_code
_entity_poly.pdbx_strand_id
1 'polypeptide(L)' 'MSYGYTARLIQKNKEASDRSLGVKLGRLCIKHDLSVSEVANTLGVSRQAVYNWFTGVNTPKPPLTDLIEELISEL' A
#
# COMPACT_ATOMS: atom_id res chain seq x y z
N MET A 1 9.43 -7.86 -12.84
CA MET A 1 8.70 -8.50 -11.74
C MET A 1 8.83 -7.64 -10.48
N SER A 2 7.73 -7.37 -9.82
CA SER A 2 7.73 -6.51 -8.64
C SER A 2 8.28 -7.24 -7.42
N TYR A 3 9.19 -6.61 -6.69
CA TYR A 3 9.74 -7.16 -5.47
C TYR A 3 8.69 -7.16 -4.36
N GLY A 4 8.50 -8.33 -3.73
CA GLY A 4 7.56 -8.46 -2.62
C GLY A 4 6.09 -8.49 -3.02
N TYR A 5 5.78 -8.47 -4.30
CA TYR A 5 4.41 -8.55 -4.79
C TYR A 5 4.16 -9.87 -5.49
N THR A 6 3.21 -10.64 -4.96
CA THR A 6 2.75 -11.86 -5.60
C THR A 6 1.63 -11.49 -6.58
N ALA A 7 1.37 -12.38 -7.54
CA ALA A 7 0.24 -12.21 -8.44
C ALA A 7 -1.08 -12.07 -7.68
N ARG A 8 -1.22 -12.79 -6.57
CA ARG A 8 -2.41 -12.75 -5.73
C ARG A 8 -2.61 -11.38 -5.08
N LEU A 9 -1.54 -10.77 -4.57
CA LEU A 9 -1.60 -9.45 -3.97
C LEU A 9 -2.00 -8.41 -5.02
N ILE A 10 -1.39 -8.46 -6.18
CA ILE A 10 -1.69 -7.55 -7.29
C ILE A 10 -3.16 -7.68 -7.69
N GLN A 11 -3.66 -8.91 -7.81
CA GLN A 11 -5.04 -9.15 -8.18
C GLN A 11 -6.01 -8.61 -7.13
N LYS A 12 -5.76 -8.86 -5.85
CA LYS A 12 -6.59 -8.35 -4.76
C LYS A 12 -6.59 -6.83 -4.71
N ASN A 13 -5.44 -6.21 -4.97
CA ASN A 13 -5.35 -4.75 -5.02
C ASN A 13 -6.21 -4.20 -6.16
N LYS A 14 -6.19 -4.83 -7.33
CA LYS A 14 -7.01 -4.38 -8.47
C LYS A 14 -8.50 -4.50 -8.19
N GLU A 15 -8.91 -5.54 -7.46
CA GLU A 15 -10.32 -5.78 -7.15
C GLU A 15 -10.82 -4.87 -6.02
N ALA A 16 -9.92 -4.32 -5.21
CA ALA A 16 -10.30 -3.48 -4.08
C ALA A 16 -10.76 -2.09 -4.55
N SER A 17 -11.58 -1.45 -3.72
CA SER A 17 -12.07 -0.10 -4.02
C SER A 17 -10.94 0.92 -3.93
N ASP A 18 -10.79 1.73 -4.97
CA ASP A 18 -9.80 2.81 -5.01
C ASP A 18 -10.18 4.03 -4.16
N ARG A 19 -11.30 3.98 -3.47
CA ARG A 19 -11.69 5.00 -2.50
C ARG A 19 -10.81 4.95 -1.25
N SER A 20 -10.28 3.78 -0.95
CA SER A 20 -9.39 3.62 0.19
C SER A 20 -8.02 4.21 -0.12
N LEU A 21 -7.50 5.02 0.80
CA LEU A 21 -6.15 5.58 0.69
C LEU A 21 -5.09 4.48 0.62
N GLY A 22 -5.27 3.41 1.39
CA GLY A 22 -4.34 2.28 1.39
C GLY A 22 -4.31 1.56 0.05
N VAL A 23 -5.46 1.40 -0.60
CA VAL A 23 -5.55 0.77 -1.92
C VAL A 23 -4.87 1.65 -2.97
N LYS A 24 -5.08 2.96 -2.90
CA LYS A 24 -4.40 3.92 -3.80
C LYS A 24 -2.89 3.84 -3.64
N LEU A 25 -2.41 3.80 -2.40
CA LEU A 25 -0.99 3.65 -2.12
C LEU A 25 -0.47 2.34 -2.72
N GLY A 26 -1.21 1.25 -2.56
CA GLY A 26 -0.83 -0.04 -3.11
C GLY A 26 -0.68 -0.01 -4.62
N ARG A 27 -1.60 0.62 -5.32
CA ARG A 27 -1.54 0.74 -6.77
C ARG A 27 -0.31 1.50 -7.23
N LEU A 28 0.00 2.60 -6.55
CA LEU A 28 1.19 3.40 -6.88
C LEU A 28 2.48 2.66 -6.55
N CYS A 29 2.53 1.96 -5.42
CA CYS A 29 3.71 1.19 -5.04
C CYS A 29 3.97 0.04 -6.01
N ILE A 30 2.94 -0.64 -6.46
CA ILE A 30 3.05 -1.69 -7.46
C ILE A 30 3.56 -1.10 -8.77
N LYS A 31 3.01 0.02 -9.19
CA LYS A 31 3.41 0.70 -10.42
C LYS A 31 4.87 1.15 -10.39
N HIS A 32 5.32 1.66 -9.24
CA HIS A 32 6.68 2.17 -9.07
C HIS A 32 7.65 1.12 -8.52
N ASP A 33 7.18 -0.10 -8.38
CA ASP A 33 7.99 -1.24 -7.93
C ASP A 33 8.61 -1.05 -6.54
N LEU A 34 7.87 -0.40 -5.64
CA LEU A 34 8.25 -0.28 -4.24
C LEU A 34 7.75 -1.50 -3.49
N SER A 35 8.62 -2.17 -2.73
CA SER A 35 8.24 -3.38 -2.01
C SER A 35 7.36 -3.07 -0.79
N VAL A 36 6.59 -4.06 -0.36
CA VAL A 36 5.81 -3.97 0.88
C VAL A 36 6.74 -3.67 2.05
N SER A 37 7.92 -4.31 2.08
CA SER A 37 8.90 -4.09 3.15
C SER A 37 9.40 -2.66 3.21
N GLU A 38 9.67 -2.04 2.05
CA GLU A 38 10.10 -0.63 1.99
C GLU A 38 9.02 0.29 2.53
N VAL A 39 7.78 0.06 2.13
CA VAL A 39 6.64 0.87 2.59
C VAL A 39 6.46 0.71 4.10
N ALA A 40 6.51 -0.53 4.59
CA ALA A 40 6.38 -0.81 6.03
C ALA A 40 7.47 -0.11 6.83
N ASN A 41 8.71 -0.17 6.37
CA ASN A 41 9.83 0.51 7.04
C ASN A 41 9.65 2.03 7.02
N THR A 42 9.26 2.59 5.90
CA THR A 42 9.06 4.03 5.76
C THR A 42 7.98 4.55 6.71
N LEU A 43 6.90 3.79 6.85
CA LEU A 43 5.76 4.19 7.68
C LEU A 43 5.85 3.72 9.14
N GLY A 44 6.84 2.88 9.44
CA GLY A 44 7.03 2.37 10.80
C GLY A 44 5.95 1.38 11.23
N VAL A 45 5.44 0.58 10.31
CA VAL A 45 4.37 -0.39 10.56
C VAL A 45 4.78 -1.79 10.11
N SER A 46 3.98 -2.80 10.44
CA SER A 46 4.25 -4.16 10.01
C SER A 46 3.91 -4.36 8.53
N ARG A 47 4.55 -5.35 7.90
CA ARG A 47 4.24 -5.72 6.52
C ARG A 47 2.79 -6.20 6.39
N GLN A 48 2.27 -6.87 7.42
CA GLN A 48 0.89 -7.33 7.41
C GLN A 48 -0.09 -6.16 7.36
N ALA A 49 0.18 -5.07 8.08
CA ALA A 49 -0.64 -3.86 8.04
C ALA A 49 -0.67 -3.27 6.62
N VAL A 50 0.49 -3.16 5.98
CA VAL A 50 0.59 -2.65 4.61
C VAL A 50 -0.18 -3.56 3.65
N TYR A 51 -0.02 -4.87 3.78
CA TYR A 51 -0.75 -5.84 2.97
C TYR A 51 -2.26 -5.65 3.10
N ASN A 52 -2.75 -5.48 4.33
CA ASN A 52 -4.17 -5.29 4.58
C ASN A 52 -4.69 -3.99 3.96
N TRP A 53 -3.89 -2.93 3.97
CA TRP A 53 -4.25 -1.67 3.33
C TRP A 53 -4.30 -1.80 1.81
N PHE A 54 -3.31 -2.46 1.23
CA PHE A 54 -3.22 -2.61 -0.23
C PHE A 54 -4.36 -3.44 -0.80
N THR A 55 -4.86 -4.38 -0.01
CA THR A 55 -5.95 -5.27 -0.44
C THR A 55 -7.34 -4.80 0.00
N GLY A 56 -7.40 -3.70 0.76
CA GLY A 56 -8.68 -3.14 1.20
C GLY A 56 -9.31 -3.84 2.39
N VAL A 57 -8.57 -4.74 3.07
CA VAL A 57 -9.07 -5.41 4.27
C VAL A 57 -9.27 -4.42 5.40
N ASN A 58 -8.29 -3.52 5.57
CA ASN A 58 -8.33 -2.44 6.56
C ASN A 58 -7.98 -1.14 5.87
N THR A 59 -8.36 -0.02 6.50
CA THR A 59 -7.94 1.31 6.05
C THR A 59 -6.98 1.89 7.07
N PRO A 60 -5.96 2.65 6.61
CA PRO A 60 -5.08 3.34 7.56
C PRO A 60 -5.84 4.42 8.31
N LYS A 61 -5.37 4.71 9.53
CA LYS A 61 -5.97 5.71 10.42
C LYS A 61 -4.98 6.83 10.70
N PRO A 62 -5.48 8.03 11.06
CA PRO A 62 -4.58 9.10 11.51
C PRO A 62 -3.70 8.65 12.69
N PRO A 63 -2.44 9.09 12.78
CA PRO A 63 -1.79 10.06 11.88
C PRO A 63 -1.15 9.45 10.64
N LEU A 64 -1.27 8.15 10.43
CA LEU A 64 -0.65 7.46 9.29
C LEU A 64 -1.20 7.94 7.95
N THR A 65 -2.46 8.37 7.90
CA THR A 65 -3.07 8.89 6.67
C THR A 65 -2.30 10.08 6.13
N ASP A 66 -1.83 10.98 6.99
CA ASP A 66 -1.05 12.16 6.57
C ASP A 66 0.28 11.73 5.95
N LEU A 67 0.95 10.77 6.57
CA LEU A 67 2.22 10.23 6.07
C LEU A 67 2.02 9.53 4.72
N ILE A 68 0.92 8.81 4.58
CA ILE A 68 0.59 8.11 3.34
C ILE A 68 0.30 9.10 2.22
N GLU A 69 -0.45 10.15 2.49
CA GLU A 69 -0.73 11.20 1.51
C GLU A 69 0.55 11.89 1.05
N GLU A 70 1.45 12.17 1.97
CA GLU A 70 2.75 12.73 1.65
C GLU A 70 3.56 11.78 0.76
N LEU A 71 3.59 10.50 1.09
CA LEU A 71 4.28 9.49 0.30
C LEU A 71 3.68 9.40 -1.11
N ILE A 72 2.35 9.39 -1.23
CA ILE A 72 1.67 9.36 -2.52
C ILE A 72 2.06 10.58 -3.36
N SER A 73 2.17 11.75 -2.75
CA SER A 73 2.53 12.97 -3.48
C SER A 73 3.96 12.93 -4.03
N GLU A 74 4.83 12.11 -3.45
CA GLU A 74 6.19 11.93 -3.91
C GLU A 74 6.31 10.89 -5.04
N LEU A 75 5.30 10.09 -5.19
CA LEU A 75 5.25 9.07 -6.24
C LEU A 75 4.61 9.64 -7.51
#